data_8e2c63f501f2585abbd1c76ac3531892
#
_entry.id   8e2c63f501f2585abbd1c76ac3531892
#
_cell.length_a   1.000
_cell.length_b   1.000
_cell.length_c   1.000
_cell.angle_alpha   90.00
_cell.angle_beta   90.00
_cell.angle_gamma   90.00
#
_symmetry.space_group_name_H-M   'P 1'
#
loop_
_entity.id
_entity.type
_entity.pdbx_description
1 polymer ?
#
loop_
_entity_poly.entity_id
_entity_poly.type
_entity_poly.pdbx_seq_one_letter_code
_entity_poly.pdbx_strand_id
1 'polypeptide(L)'
;KFANRIAKNIEKARGKSEIQDTAQLAQLIKDSIPAPARRIGGNPAKRSFQALRIEVNNELSILERALPKALTALAIGGRMVVMSYQSLEDKLVKQIFKSVTQTNSPIRLPIELPGSAAKFSLLTKSSEGASEAEISENPRAASMRLRAIERLAA
;
A
#
# COMPACT_ATOMS: atom_id res chain seq x y z
N LYS A 1 -3.18 9.97 13.69
CA LYS A 1 -3.49 10.49 15.04
C LYS A 1 -4.36 11.76 15.00
N PHE A 2 -4.20 12.65 14.00
CA PHE A 2 -4.91 13.94 13.92
C PHE A 2 -5.92 14.04 12.77
N ALA A 3 -6.25 12.94 12.08
CA ALA A 3 -7.09 12.93 10.87
C ALA A 3 -8.44 13.62 11.08
N ASN A 4 -9.19 13.24 12.14
CA ASN A 4 -10.50 13.82 12.43
C ASN A 4 -10.43 15.33 12.69
N ARG A 5 -9.39 15.81 13.37
CA ARG A 5 -9.20 17.24 13.62
C ARG A 5 -8.89 18.00 12.34
N ILE A 6 -8.05 17.42 11.47
CA ILE A 6 -7.73 17.99 10.16
C ILE A 6 -8.99 18.07 9.31
N ALA A 7 -9.77 16.98 9.21
CA ALA A 7 -11.00 16.94 8.44
C ALA A 7 -12.02 17.99 8.90
N LYS A 8 -12.29 18.08 10.21
CA LYS A 8 -13.18 19.12 10.77
C LYS A 8 -12.72 20.54 10.48
N ASN A 9 -11.41 20.79 10.53
CA ASN A 9 -10.88 22.12 10.22
C ASN A 9 -10.97 22.44 8.72
N ILE A 10 -10.79 21.46 7.84
CA ILE A 10 -11.02 21.63 6.39
C ILE A 10 -12.50 21.95 6.13
N GLU A 11 -13.42 21.19 6.71
CA GLU A 11 -14.85 21.40 6.58
C GLU A 11 -15.24 22.82 7.06
N LYS A 12 -14.77 23.23 8.25
CA LYS A 12 -15.00 24.57 8.79
C LYS A 12 -14.43 25.69 7.90
N ALA A 13 -13.26 25.48 7.31
CA ALA A 13 -12.64 26.45 6.41
C ALA A 13 -13.46 26.61 5.11
N ARG A 14 -13.85 25.46 4.51
CA ARG A 14 -14.69 25.45 3.30
C ARG A 14 -16.06 26.09 3.51
N GLY A 15 -16.60 26.02 4.71
CA GLY A 15 -17.86 26.72 5.05
C GLY A 15 -17.75 28.24 5.13
N LYS A 16 -16.52 28.78 5.16
CA LYS A 16 -16.29 30.24 5.15
C LYS A 16 -15.87 30.74 3.76
N SER A 17 -14.96 30.03 3.12
CA SER A 17 -14.45 30.35 1.79
C SER A 17 -13.90 29.10 1.13
N GLU A 18 -13.88 29.06 -0.19
CA GLU A 18 -13.24 28.00 -0.96
C GLU A 18 -11.72 27.98 -0.72
N ILE A 19 -11.14 26.77 -0.63
CA ILE A 19 -9.70 26.58 -0.56
C ILE A 19 -9.15 26.67 -1.98
N GLN A 20 -8.39 27.72 -2.27
CA GLN A 20 -7.99 28.06 -3.63
C GLN A 20 -6.72 27.33 -4.11
N ASP A 21 -5.83 26.97 -3.20
CA ASP A 21 -4.55 26.36 -3.56
C ASP A 21 -4.03 25.34 -2.52
N THR A 22 -2.96 24.66 -2.91
CA THR A 22 -2.30 23.64 -2.06
C THR A 22 -1.54 24.26 -0.88
N ALA A 23 -1.08 25.49 -0.98
CA ALA A 23 -0.37 26.17 0.10
C ALA A 23 -1.34 26.50 1.25
N GLN A 24 -2.51 27.01 0.92
CA GLN A 24 -3.59 27.27 1.88
C GLN A 24 -4.02 25.98 2.59
N LEU A 25 -4.22 24.88 1.84
CA LEU A 25 -4.54 23.58 2.43
C LEU A 25 -3.41 23.06 3.33
N ALA A 26 -2.15 23.17 2.88
CA ALA A 26 -0.99 22.74 3.67
C ALA A 26 -0.88 23.50 4.98
N GLN A 27 -1.12 24.82 4.96
CA GLN A 27 -1.10 25.65 6.17
C GLN A 27 -2.24 25.27 7.13
N LEU A 28 -3.44 25.05 6.62
CA LEU A 28 -4.58 24.59 7.40
C LEU A 28 -4.32 23.24 8.08
N ILE A 29 -3.73 22.30 7.37
CA ILE A 29 -3.33 21.00 7.91
C ILE A 29 -2.29 21.17 9.02
N LYS A 30 -1.26 22.00 8.77
CA LYS A 30 -0.21 22.31 9.74
C LYS A 30 -0.79 22.90 11.01
N ASP A 31 -1.74 23.83 10.92
CA ASP A 31 -2.36 24.49 12.07
C ASP A 31 -3.32 23.56 12.83
N SER A 32 -3.83 22.55 12.16
CA SER A 32 -4.62 21.49 12.77
C SER A 32 -3.81 20.54 13.66
N ILE A 33 -2.49 20.53 13.53
CA ILE A 33 -1.58 19.65 14.28
C ILE A 33 -0.94 20.44 15.43
N PRO A 34 -0.92 19.95 16.68
CA PRO A 34 -0.28 20.62 17.80
C PRO A 34 1.20 20.89 17.56
N ALA A 35 1.70 22.04 18.02
CA ALA A 35 3.07 22.49 17.79
C ALA A 35 4.17 21.45 18.14
N PRO A 36 4.10 20.72 19.27
CA PRO A 36 5.08 19.68 19.58
C PRO A 36 5.12 18.55 18.53
N ALA A 37 3.96 18.19 17.96
CA ALA A 37 3.86 17.11 16.97
C ALA A 37 4.28 17.56 15.55
N ARG A 38 4.37 18.86 15.28
CA ARG A 38 4.85 19.41 13.99
C ARG A 38 6.36 19.28 13.83
N ARG A 39 7.11 19.19 14.94
CA ARG A 39 8.58 19.19 14.95
C ARG A 39 9.18 17.82 14.64
N ILE A 40 8.38 16.77 14.64
CA ILE A 40 8.83 15.40 14.42
C ILE A 40 8.45 14.96 13.00
N GLY A 41 9.46 14.77 12.10
CA GLY A 41 9.31 14.00 10.87
C GLY A 41 8.78 14.72 9.64
N GLY A 42 9.47 15.71 9.11
CA GLY A 42 9.22 16.27 7.77
C GLY A 42 7.94 17.11 7.66
N ASN A 43 7.47 17.35 6.42
CA ASN A 43 6.28 18.16 6.18
C ASN A 43 5.01 17.48 6.73
N PRO A 44 4.33 18.08 7.74
CA PRO A 44 3.17 17.48 8.39
C PRO A 44 1.96 17.30 7.45
N ALA A 45 1.88 18.04 6.35
CA ALA A 45 0.81 17.93 5.37
C ALA A 45 0.99 16.74 4.40
N LYS A 46 2.20 16.18 4.27
CA LYS A 46 2.52 15.11 3.29
C LYS A 46 1.54 13.94 3.33
N ARG A 47 1.23 13.44 4.53
CA ARG A 47 0.31 12.30 4.70
C ARG A 47 -1.13 12.63 4.32
N SER A 48 -1.58 13.86 4.54
CA SER A 48 -2.93 14.29 4.17
C SER A 48 -3.05 14.45 2.66
N PHE A 49 -2.05 15.02 1.98
CA PHE A 49 -2.02 15.06 0.51
C PHE A 49 -1.96 13.66 -0.10
N GLN A 50 -1.19 12.76 0.51
CA GLN A 50 -1.16 11.36 0.09
C GLN A 50 -2.54 10.70 0.21
N ALA A 51 -3.24 10.91 1.32
CA ALA A 51 -4.59 10.37 1.52
C ALA A 51 -5.59 10.92 0.50
N LEU A 52 -5.55 12.21 0.21
CA LEU A 52 -6.36 12.85 -0.81
C LEU A 52 -6.08 12.28 -2.21
N ARG A 53 -4.80 12.09 -2.56
CA ARG A 53 -4.40 11.50 -3.84
C ARG A 53 -4.93 10.07 -4.00
N ILE A 54 -4.78 9.25 -2.96
CA ILE A 54 -5.26 7.86 -2.95
C ILE A 54 -6.78 7.83 -3.16
N GLU A 55 -7.51 8.69 -2.46
CA GLU A 55 -8.98 8.76 -2.55
C GLU A 55 -9.46 9.24 -3.91
N VAL A 56 -8.94 10.38 -4.38
CA VAL A 56 -9.33 10.98 -5.67
C VAL A 56 -9.01 10.04 -6.84
N ASN A 57 -7.87 9.35 -6.80
CA ASN A 57 -7.44 8.45 -7.88
C ASN A 57 -7.91 7.01 -7.70
N ASN A 58 -8.56 6.66 -6.58
CA ASN A 58 -8.95 5.28 -6.24
C ASN A 58 -7.77 4.28 -6.29
N GLU A 59 -6.56 4.72 -5.94
CA GLU A 59 -5.32 3.98 -6.16
C GLU A 59 -5.37 2.57 -5.54
N LEU A 60 -5.79 2.44 -4.28
CA LEU A 60 -5.86 1.15 -3.60
C LEU A 60 -6.95 0.25 -4.17
N SER A 61 -8.11 0.79 -4.50
CA SER A 61 -9.22 0.03 -5.09
C SER A 61 -8.87 -0.49 -6.49
N ILE A 62 -8.12 0.30 -7.29
CA ILE A 62 -7.62 -0.14 -8.59
C ILE A 62 -6.62 -1.29 -8.41
N LEU A 63 -5.67 -1.15 -7.49
CA LEU A 63 -4.67 -2.19 -7.18
C LEU A 63 -5.34 -3.50 -6.71
N GLU A 64 -6.33 -3.40 -5.81
CA GLU A 64 -7.10 -4.54 -5.30
C GLU A 64 -7.80 -5.32 -6.41
N ARG A 65 -8.32 -4.63 -7.42
CA ARG A 65 -8.99 -5.26 -8.57
C ARG A 65 -8.02 -5.76 -9.63
N ALA A 66 -6.88 -5.10 -9.81
CA ALA A 66 -5.91 -5.42 -10.85
C ALA A 66 -5.06 -6.64 -10.50
N LEU A 67 -4.59 -6.76 -9.25
CA LEU A 67 -3.69 -7.84 -8.84
C LEU A 67 -4.28 -9.25 -9.04
N PRO A 68 -5.52 -9.57 -8.63
CA PRO A 68 -6.09 -10.89 -8.87
C PRO A 68 -6.20 -11.23 -10.37
N LYS A 69 -6.55 -10.25 -11.20
CA LYS A 69 -6.64 -10.42 -12.65
C LYS A 69 -5.27 -10.70 -13.26
N ALA A 70 -4.25 -9.95 -12.82
CA ALA A 70 -2.88 -10.15 -13.27
C ALA A 70 -2.34 -11.53 -12.85
N LEU A 71 -2.62 -11.98 -11.63
CA LEU A 71 -2.27 -13.34 -11.18
C LEU A 71 -2.93 -14.41 -12.03
N THR A 72 -4.22 -14.24 -12.36
CA THR A 72 -4.95 -15.18 -13.22
C THR A 72 -4.37 -15.24 -14.64
N ALA A 73 -3.85 -14.13 -15.15
CA ALA A 73 -3.26 -14.03 -16.49
C ALA A 73 -1.85 -14.64 -16.60
N LEU A 74 -1.17 -14.92 -15.48
CA LEU A 74 0.13 -15.59 -15.53
C LEU A 74 0.00 -17.00 -16.12
N ALA A 75 0.95 -17.40 -16.97
CA ALA A 75 1.12 -18.81 -17.33
C ALA A 75 1.63 -19.62 -16.13
N ILE A 76 1.49 -20.95 -16.17
CA ILE A 76 2.11 -21.85 -15.19
C ILE A 76 3.63 -21.68 -15.28
N GLY A 77 4.32 -21.55 -14.16
CA GLY A 77 5.73 -21.17 -14.06
C GLY A 77 5.98 -19.66 -14.24
N GLY A 78 4.95 -18.89 -14.59
CA GLY A 78 5.04 -17.43 -14.71
C GLY A 78 5.23 -16.76 -13.36
N ARG A 79 6.00 -15.66 -13.35
CA ARG A 79 6.36 -14.90 -12.14
C ARG A 79 5.82 -13.50 -12.21
N MET A 80 5.37 -12.99 -11.07
CA MET A 80 4.99 -11.59 -10.89
C MET A 80 5.82 -10.97 -9.80
N VAL A 81 6.35 -9.79 -10.08
CA VAL A 81 7.06 -8.96 -9.11
C VAL A 81 6.27 -7.66 -8.94
N VAL A 82 6.01 -7.29 -7.71
CA VAL A 82 5.31 -6.03 -7.36
C VAL A 82 6.21 -5.19 -6.47
N MET A 83 6.47 -3.97 -6.92
CA MET A 83 7.15 -2.95 -6.12
C MET A 83 6.14 -1.94 -5.61
N SER A 84 6.12 -1.75 -4.30
CA SER A 84 5.26 -0.80 -3.60
C SER A 84 6.10 0.27 -2.94
N TYR A 85 5.67 1.52 -3.00
CA TYR A 85 6.35 2.65 -2.35
C TYR A 85 5.59 3.18 -1.12
N GLN A 86 4.43 2.59 -0.84
CA GLN A 86 3.58 2.95 0.28
C GLN A 86 3.22 1.71 1.10
N SER A 87 3.14 1.88 2.42
CA SER A 87 2.79 0.78 3.33
C SER A 87 1.39 0.21 3.11
N LEU A 88 0.44 1.01 2.61
CA LEU A 88 -0.91 0.55 2.31
C LEU A 88 -0.93 -0.35 1.07
N GLU A 89 -0.17 0.01 0.02
CA GLU A 89 0.01 -0.84 -1.17
C GLU A 89 0.68 -2.16 -0.78
N ASP A 90 1.81 -2.12 -0.06
CA ASP A 90 2.52 -3.32 0.39
C ASP A 90 1.63 -4.24 1.23
N LYS A 91 0.81 -3.66 2.12
CA LYS A 91 -0.15 -4.44 2.92
C LYS A 91 -1.17 -5.16 2.04
N LEU A 92 -1.70 -4.48 1.03
CA LEU A 92 -2.67 -5.03 0.09
C LEU A 92 -2.05 -6.16 -0.75
N VAL A 93 -0.87 -5.93 -1.33
CA VAL A 93 -0.10 -6.94 -2.07
C VAL A 93 0.16 -8.17 -1.21
N LYS A 94 0.64 -7.97 0.04
CA LYS A 94 0.86 -9.05 1.00
C LYS A 94 -0.42 -9.86 1.27
N GLN A 95 -1.56 -9.20 1.45
CA GLN A 95 -2.84 -9.88 1.71
C GLN A 95 -3.27 -10.73 0.52
N ILE A 96 -3.22 -10.17 -0.70
CA ILE A 96 -3.59 -10.87 -1.93
C ILE A 96 -2.64 -12.04 -2.20
N PHE A 97 -1.32 -11.84 -2.10
CA PHE A 97 -0.36 -12.92 -2.30
C PHE A 97 -0.55 -14.04 -1.27
N LYS A 98 -0.78 -13.68 0.01
CA LYS A 98 -1.05 -14.66 1.05
C LYS A 98 -2.32 -15.48 0.76
N SER A 99 -3.39 -14.86 0.29
CA SER A 99 -4.66 -15.56 0.02
C SER A 99 -4.54 -16.63 -1.06
N VAL A 100 -3.71 -16.41 -2.10
CA VAL A 100 -3.53 -17.35 -3.22
C VAL A 100 -2.45 -18.41 -2.97
N THR A 101 -1.61 -18.22 -1.95
CA THR A 101 -0.55 -19.17 -1.56
C THR A 101 -0.95 -20.08 -0.39
N GLN A 102 -2.15 -19.92 0.14
CA GLN A 102 -2.68 -20.82 1.16
C GLN A 102 -3.34 -22.04 0.50
N THR A 103 -3.19 -23.20 1.12
CA THR A 103 -3.95 -24.38 0.74
C THR A 103 -5.41 -24.21 1.17
N ASN A 104 -6.33 -24.69 0.36
CA ASN A 104 -7.76 -24.72 0.71
C ASN A 104 -8.13 -25.95 1.57
N SER A 105 -7.15 -26.74 2.00
CA SER A 105 -7.38 -27.88 2.89
C SER A 105 -7.71 -27.39 4.31
N PRO A 106 -8.71 -27.98 4.99
CA PRO A 106 -8.97 -27.71 6.41
C PRO A 106 -7.72 -28.00 7.25
N ILE A 107 -7.36 -27.09 8.15
CA ILE A 107 -6.12 -27.10 8.97
C ILE A 107 -5.92 -28.39 9.79
N ARG A 108 -6.95 -29.22 9.96
CA ARG A 108 -6.93 -30.45 10.79
C ARG A 108 -6.93 -31.76 10.00
N LEU A 109 -6.87 -31.73 8.68
CA LEU A 109 -6.78 -32.95 7.91
C LEU A 109 -5.30 -33.34 7.72
N PRO A 110 -4.92 -34.57 8.06
CA PRO A 110 -3.53 -35.05 7.90
C PRO A 110 -3.15 -35.31 6.42
N ILE A 111 -4.08 -35.19 5.52
CA ILE A 111 -3.89 -35.43 4.08
C ILE A 111 -4.45 -34.24 3.30
N GLU A 112 -3.65 -33.69 2.38
CA GLU A 112 -4.14 -32.68 1.44
C GLU A 112 -5.19 -33.28 0.51
N LEU A 113 -6.34 -32.60 0.41
CA LEU A 113 -7.38 -33.02 -0.51
C LEU A 113 -6.93 -32.80 -1.97
N PRO A 114 -7.24 -33.70 -2.92
CA PRO A 114 -6.99 -33.49 -4.34
C PRO A 114 -7.56 -32.11 -4.78
N GLY A 115 -6.74 -31.27 -5.40
CA GLY A 115 -7.13 -29.94 -5.87
C GLY A 115 -7.11 -28.83 -4.82
N SER A 116 -6.73 -29.11 -3.57
CA SER A 116 -6.60 -28.08 -2.52
C SER A 116 -5.21 -27.47 -2.43
N ALA A 117 -4.24 -27.97 -3.18
CA ALA A 117 -2.88 -27.45 -3.22
C ALA A 117 -2.86 -25.97 -3.61
N ALA A 118 -1.93 -25.22 -3.03
CA ALA A 118 -1.75 -23.82 -3.38
C ALA A 118 -1.38 -23.68 -4.86
N LYS A 119 -2.09 -22.82 -5.58
CA LYS A 119 -1.82 -22.55 -7.00
C LYS A 119 -0.64 -21.61 -7.23
N PHE A 120 -0.16 -20.99 -6.19
CA PHE A 120 0.95 -20.03 -6.22
C PHE A 120 1.93 -20.29 -5.07
N SER A 121 3.19 -19.90 -5.28
CA SER A 121 4.24 -19.92 -4.26
C SER A 121 4.89 -18.54 -4.13
N LEU A 122 5.16 -18.10 -2.90
CA LEU A 122 5.92 -16.88 -2.66
C LEU A 122 7.40 -17.14 -3.01
N LEU A 123 7.98 -16.30 -3.84
CA LEU A 123 9.43 -16.28 -4.12
C LEU A 123 10.18 -15.45 -3.07
N THR A 124 9.50 -14.48 -2.45
CA THR A 124 10.03 -13.68 -1.35
C THR A 124 9.30 -14.04 -0.05
N LYS A 125 10.01 -14.54 0.98
CA LYS A 125 9.41 -14.87 2.31
C LYS A 125 8.88 -13.62 3.02
N SER A 126 9.59 -12.50 2.88
CA SER A 126 9.20 -11.17 3.36
C SER A 126 9.32 -10.16 2.22
N SER A 127 8.87 -8.91 2.42
CA SER A 127 9.20 -7.88 1.44
C SER A 127 10.69 -7.58 1.47
N GLU A 128 11.28 -7.45 0.29
CA GLU A 128 12.66 -6.99 0.11
C GLU A 128 12.66 -5.46 -0.01
N GLY A 129 13.64 -4.81 0.59
CA GLY A 129 13.87 -3.37 0.47
C GLY A 129 14.98 -3.07 -0.52
N ALA A 130 15.15 -1.80 -0.85
CA ALA A 130 16.30 -1.34 -1.64
C ALA A 130 17.59 -1.51 -0.84
N SER A 131 18.69 -1.76 -1.55
CA SER A 131 20.03 -1.80 -0.97
C SER A 131 20.49 -0.40 -0.50
N GLU A 132 21.50 -0.35 0.35
CA GLU A 132 22.09 0.93 0.79
C GLU A 132 22.67 1.73 -0.39
N ALA A 133 23.25 1.06 -1.37
CA ALA A 133 23.76 1.67 -2.60
C ALA A 133 22.63 2.35 -3.39
N GLU A 134 21.53 1.64 -3.63
CA GLU A 134 20.34 2.21 -4.31
C GLU A 134 19.73 3.38 -3.55
N ILE A 135 19.68 3.31 -2.21
CA ILE A 135 19.17 4.41 -1.37
C ILE A 135 20.08 5.63 -1.45
N SER A 136 21.39 5.41 -1.51
CA SER A 136 22.38 6.48 -1.66
C SER A 136 22.24 7.22 -3.00
N GLU A 137 22.02 6.49 -4.10
CA GLU A 137 21.78 7.05 -5.42
C GLU A 137 20.37 7.66 -5.56
N ASN A 138 19.37 7.00 -4.99
CA ASN A 138 17.98 7.43 -5.03
C ASN A 138 17.31 7.32 -3.65
N PRO A 139 17.30 8.39 -2.85
CA PRO A 139 16.67 8.39 -1.51
C PRO A 139 15.20 7.99 -1.49
N ARG A 140 14.50 8.08 -2.64
CA ARG A 140 13.10 7.61 -2.75
C ARG A 140 12.97 6.10 -2.67
N ALA A 141 14.03 5.36 -2.99
CA ALA A 141 14.07 3.90 -2.89
C ALA A 141 13.95 3.38 -1.44
N ALA A 142 14.28 4.20 -0.44
CA ALA A 142 14.19 3.81 0.98
C ALA A 142 12.81 3.30 1.43
N SER A 143 11.74 3.73 0.79
CA SER A 143 10.38 3.28 1.08
C SER A 143 9.91 2.10 0.23
N MET A 144 10.70 1.66 -0.75
CA MET A 144 10.38 0.57 -1.66
C MET A 144 10.24 -0.76 -0.90
N ARG A 145 9.25 -1.54 -1.31
CA ARG A 145 9.03 -2.91 -0.87
C ARG A 145 8.72 -3.76 -2.09
N LEU A 146 9.52 -4.79 -2.32
CA LEU A 146 9.37 -5.75 -3.41
C LEU A 146 8.81 -7.06 -2.87
N ARG A 147 7.82 -7.61 -3.57
CA ARG A 147 7.28 -8.95 -3.35
C ARG A 147 7.19 -9.69 -4.67
N ALA A 148 7.52 -10.97 -4.64
CA ALA A 148 7.48 -11.83 -5.82
C ALA A 148 6.72 -13.14 -5.54
N ILE A 149 6.00 -13.60 -6.55
CA ILE A 149 5.16 -14.80 -6.53
C ILE A 149 5.28 -15.53 -7.86
N GLU A 150 5.15 -16.86 -7.83
CA GLU A 150 5.17 -17.74 -9.01
C GLU A 150 3.88 -18.55 -9.07
N ARG A 151 3.34 -18.74 -10.28
CA ARG A 151 2.19 -19.61 -10.51
C ARG A 151 2.65 -21.06 -10.69
N LEU A 152 2.13 -21.97 -9.86
CA LEU A 152 2.48 -23.40 -9.86
C LEU A 152 1.49 -24.26 -10.65
N ALA A 153 0.20 -23.87 -10.65
CA ALA A 153 -0.86 -24.67 -11.25
C ALA A 153 -1.99 -23.81 -11.87
N ALA A 154 -2.84 -24.46 -12.65
CA ALA A 154 -3.99 -23.84 -13.32
C ALA A 154 -5.12 -23.44 -12.34
#